data_5c3e713eceec17c65b00508cf74b3f67
#
_entry.id   5c3e713eceec17c65b00508cf74b3f67
#
_cell.length_a   1.000
_cell.length_b   1.000
_cell.length_c   1.000
_cell.angle_alpha   90.00
_cell.angle_beta   90.00
_cell.angle_gamma   90.00
#
_symmetry.space_group_name_H-M   'P 1'
#
loop_
_entity.id
_entity.type
_entity.pdbx_description
1 polymer ?
#
loop_
_entity_poly.entity_id
_entity_poly.type
_entity_poly.pdbx_seq_one_letter_code
_entity_poly.pdbx_strand_id
1 'polypeptide(L)'
;METISYTLPPEQDGATVRHILKAALHVSSHAISRLTRTENGIRVNGIHARTVDILHTGDVLEVETSDHRPPRVRPTPGPWPLPIVWEDGHLLVVNKPAGMTAHASNFLPDTPTVAGALAWQRGADFVFHPVNRLDKGTTGLMVVAKSGYIHDRLRYALHTERFCREYRAVCIGCPDPKSGTIDAPIGRDPNSVVGRCVRPDGARAVTHYEVLGTEGGLSLLRLRPE
;
A
#
# COMPACT_ATOMS: atom_id res chain seq x y z
N MET A 1 17.44 14.53 5.69
CA MET A 1 16.02 14.55 6.11
C MET A 1 15.19 14.92 4.90
N GLU A 2 14.25 14.05 4.51
CA GLU A 2 13.33 14.40 3.43
C GLU A 2 12.18 15.20 4.02
N THR A 3 11.97 16.41 3.51
CA THR A 3 10.91 17.31 3.92
C THR A 3 10.10 17.70 2.69
N ILE A 4 8.79 17.72 2.82
CA ILE A 4 7.92 18.33 1.81
C ILE A 4 7.51 19.72 2.30
N SER A 5 7.39 20.64 1.36
CA SER A 5 6.93 21.99 1.60
C SER A 5 5.61 22.25 0.86
N TYR A 6 4.68 22.91 1.53
CA TYR A 6 3.39 23.31 0.99
C TYR A 6 3.15 24.79 1.30
N THR A 7 3.09 25.61 0.26
CA THR A 7 2.73 27.02 0.40
C THR A 7 1.22 27.17 0.43
N LEU A 8 0.68 27.82 1.46
CA LEU A 8 -0.76 27.97 1.65
C LEU A 8 -1.35 28.92 0.60
N PRO A 9 -2.28 28.45 -0.23
CA PRO A 9 -2.95 29.28 -1.21
C PRO A 9 -4.07 30.12 -0.54
N PRO A 10 -4.52 31.21 -1.19
CA PRO A 10 -5.51 32.13 -0.60
C PRO A 10 -6.84 31.48 -0.19
N GLU A 11 -7.30 30.47 -0.95
CA GLU A 11 -8.56 29.75 -0.68
C GLU A 11 -8.54 28.90 0.59
N GLN A 12 -7.37 28.70 1.18
CA GLN A 12 -7.19 27.94 2.43
C GLN A 12 -6.79 28.82 3.62
N ASP A 13 -6.84 30.16 3.45
CA ASP A 13 -6.53 31.10 4.54
C ASP A 13 -7.37 30.82 5.79
N GLY A 14 -6.74 30.88 6.96
CA GLY A 14 -7.39 30.57 8.23
C GLY A 14 -7.53 29.09 8.56
N ALA A 15 -7.05 28.19 7.69
CA ALA A 15 -7.10 26.76 7.96
C ALA A 15 -6.09 26.36 9.07
N THR A 16 -6.42 25.34 9.86
CA THR A 16 -5.47 24.78 10.82
C THR A 16 -4.43 23.90 10.13
N VAL A 17 -3.23 23.80 10.71
CA VAL A 17 -2.19 22.86 10.27
C VAL A 17 -2.76 21.45 10.11
N ARG A 18 -3.58 20.95 11.05
CA ARG A 18 -4.22 19.65 10.95
C ARG A 18 -5.10 19.49 9.70
N HIS A 19 -5.85 20.54 9.38
CA HIS A 19 -6.71 20.52 8.19
C HIS A 19 -5.87 20.36 6.91
N ILE A 20 -4.83 21.15 6.75
CA ILE A 20 -3.95 21.10 5.58
C ILE A 20 -3.22 19.75 5.50
N LEU A 21 -2.69 19.24 6.61
CA LEU A 21 -2.06 17.93 6.64
C LEU A 21 -3.00 16.82 6.13
N LYS A 22 -4.29 16.89 6.47
CA LYS A 22 -5.29 15.89 6.05
C LYS A 22 -5.82 16.14 4.64
N ALA A 23 -6.28 17.34 4.36
CA ALA A 23 -7.02 17.66 3.14
C ALA A 23 -6.11 17.85 1.91
N ALA A 24 -5.00 18.56 2.07
CA ALA A 24 -4.09 18.86 0.97
C ALA A 24 -2.94 17.84 0.85
N LEU A 25 -2.35 17.45 1.98
CA LEU A 25 -1.19 16.56 2.01
C LEU A 25 -1.55 15.08 2.20
N HIS A 26 -2.79 14.76 2.48
CA HIS A 26 -3.31 13.40 2.70
C HIS A 26 -2.53 12.59 3.76
N VAL A 27 -2.03 13.28 4.79
CA VAL A 27 -1.30 12.65 5.90
C VAL A 27 -2.29 11.93 6.82
N SER A 28 -2.04 10.66 7.13
CA SER A 28 -2.90 9.89 8.02
C SER A 28 -2.90 10.42 9.45
N SER A 29 -3.98 10.17 10.22
CA SER A 29 -4.05 10.57 11.63
C SER A 29 -2.93 9.97 12.48
N HIS A 30 -2.50 8.74 12.13
CA HIS A 30 -1.37 8.07 12.77
C HIS A 30 -0.04 8.80 12.47
N ALA A 31 0.19 9.17 11.21
CA ALA A 31 1.37 9.92 10.80
C ALA A 31 1.39 11.33 11.45
N ILE A 32 0.27 12.03 11.50
CA ILE A 32 0.14 13.31 12.21
C ILE A 32 0.52 13.15 13.68
N SER A 33 -0.01 12.13 14.38
CA SER A 33 0.34 11.85 15.77
C SER A 33 1.82 11.52 15.99
N ARG A 34 2.49 10.94 14.99
CA ARG A 34 3.94 10.72 15.01
C ARG A 34 4.69 12.03 14.85
N LEU A 35 4.34 12.82 13.83
CA LEU A 35 4.99 14.10 13.50
C LEU A 35 4.93 15.09 14.65
N THR A 36 3.83 15.15 15.40
CA THR A 36 3.70 16.01 16.59
C THR A 36 4.64 15.63 17.74
N ARG A 37 5.20 14.44 17.73
CA ARG A 37 6.17 13.94 18.74
C ARG A 37 7.60 13.94 18.23
N THR A 38 7.80 14.30 16.97
CA THR A 38 9.12 14.39 16.35
C THR A 38 9.58 15.84 16.42
N GLU A 39 10.78 16.06 16.92
CA GLU A 39 11.39 17.38 16.92
C GLU A 39 11.43 17.92 15.48
N ASN A 40 10.86 19.09 15.24
CA ASN A 40 10.74 19.69 13.91
C ASN A 40 9.96 18.87 12.87
N GLY A 41 9.14 17.90 13.30
CA GLY A 41 8.33 17.08 12.39
C GLY A 41 7.28 17.88 11.59
N ILE A 42 6.83 19.02 12.15
CA ILE A 42 5.94 20.00 11.51
C ILE A 42 6.49 21.40 11.78
N ARG A 43 6.71 22.17 10.73
CA ARG A 43 7.16 23.57 10.83
C ARG A 43 6.31 24.46 9.93
N VAL A 44 6.15 25.70 10.35
CA VAL A 44 5.55 26.77 9.54
C VAL A 44 6.57 27.90 9.46
N ASN A 45 6.98 28.27 8.26
CA ASN A 45 8.01 29.29 8.02
C ASN A 45 9.32 28.98 8.80
N GLY A 46 9.69 27.69 8.85
CA GLY A 46 10.88 27.21 9.55
C GLY A 46 10.74 27.06 11.07
N ILE A 47 9.63 27.47 11.68
CA ILE A 47 9.38 27.40 13.12
C ILE A 47 8.50 26.20 13.44
N HIS A 48 8.80 25.47 14.53
CA HIS A 48 7.96 24.34 14.99
C HIS A 48 6.50 24.78 15.18
N ALA A 49 5.58 24.02 14.62
CA ALA A 49 4.15 24.30 14.65
C ALA A 49 3.33 23.14 15.24
N ARG A 50 2.23 23.52 15.91
CA ARG A 50 1.25 22.57 16.45
C ARG A 50 0.12 22.34 15.44
N THR A 51 -0.53 21.21 15.54
CA THR A 51 -1.64 20.86 14.64
C THR A 51 -2.86 21.79 14.74
N VAL A 52 -2.95 22.56 15.82
CA VAL A 52 -4.05 23.52 16.06
C VAL A 52 -3.72 24.94 15.59
N ASP A 53 -2.47 25.19 15.23
CA ASP A 53 -2.04 26.51 14.79
C ASP A 53 -2.71 26.87 13.47
N ILE A 54 -3.08 28.15 13.32
CA ILE A 54 -3.77 28.67 12.13
C ILE A 54 -2.70 29.12 11.13
N LEU A 55 -2.94 28.79 9.87
CA LEU A 55 -2.10 29.18 8.74
C LEU A 55 -2.73 30.34 7.97
N HIS A 56 -1.88 31.21 7.45
CA HIS A 56 -2.26 32.34 6.61
C HIS A 56 -1.73 32.18 5.18
N THR A 57 -2.36 32.85 4.25
CA THR A 57 -1.94 32.87 2.85
C THR A 57 -0.45 33.19 2.72
N GLY A 58 0.27 32.36 1.99
CA GLY A 58 1.71 32.50 1.79
C GLY A 58 2.57 31.78 2.84
N ASP A 59 2.00 31.30 3.94
CA ASP A 59 2.75 30.47 4.91
C ASP A 59 3.27 29.19 4.23
N VAL A 60 4.49 28.81 4.58
CA VAL A 60 5.14 27.59 4.11
C VAL A 60 5.06 26.52 5.21
N LEU A 61 4.18 25.56 5.03
CA LEU A 61 4.08 24.37 5.88
C LEU A 61 5.11 23.35 5.44
N GLU A 62 6.02 22.98 6.33
CA GLU A 62 7.04 21.95 6.09
C GLU A 62 6.74 20.74 6.95
N VAL A 63 6.81 19.56 6.34
CA VAL A 63 6.48 18.28 6.98
C VAL A 63 7.60 17.28 6.73
N GLU A 64 8.11 16.70 7.80
CA GLU A 64 9.12 15.66 7.69
C GLU A 64 8.51 14.35 7.20
N THR A 65 9.13 13.74 6.19
CA THR A 65 8.65 12.51 5.55
C THR A 65 9.49 11.28 5.87
N SER A 66 10.66 11.47 6.52
CA SER A 66 11.58 10.36 6.84
C SER A 66 11.04 9.47 7.95
N ASP A 67 11.37 8.19 7.89
CA ASP A 67 11.11 7.23 8.97
C ASP A 67 12.31 7.17 9.91
N HIS A 68 12.23 7.88 11.04
CA HIS A 68 13.32 7.92 12.04
C HIS A 68 13.32 6.73 13.02
N ARG A 69 12.32 5.91 13.00
CA ARG A 69 12.21 4.78 13.94
C ARG A 69 12.32 3.48 13.19
N PRO A 70 13.17 2.57 13.70
CA PRO A 70 13.20 1.22 13.17
C PRO A 70 11.81 0.58 13.30
N PRO A 71 11.46 -0.39 12.45
CA PRO A 71 10.19 -1.08 12.51
C PRO A 71 10.02 -1.71 13.91
N ARG A 72 8.79 -1.66 14.46
CA ARG A 72 8.47 -2.28 15.77
C ARG A 72 8.76 -3.78 15.77
N VAL A 73 8.53 -4.43 14.65
CA VAL A 73 8.87 -5.83 14.42
C VAL A 73 9.82 -5.84 13.23
N ARG A 74 11.07 -6.19 13.50
CA ARG A 74 12.07 -6.34 12.43
C ARG A 74 11.77 -7.63 11.67
N PRO A 75 11.64 -7.59 10.33
CA PRO A 75 11.53 -8.82 9.56
C PRO A 75 12.83 -9.61 9.69
N THR A 76 12.74 -10.92 9.75
CA THR A 76 13.95 -11.78 9.68
C THR A 76 14.55 -11.65 8.30
N PRO A 77 15.77 -11.11 8.16
CA PRO A 77 16.42 -10.99 6.86
C PRO A 77 16.75 -12.37 6.28
N GLY A 78 16.59 -12.51 4.97
CA GLY A 78 16.96 -13.74 4.29
C GLY A 78 17.36 -13.50 2.83
N PRO A 79 18.34 -14.30 2.30
CA PRO A 79 18.89 -14.13 0.96
C PRO A 79 17.94 -14.65 -0.14
N TRP A 80 16.65 -14.38 0.00
CA TRP A 80 15.64 -14.83 -0.96
C TRP A 80 15.65 -13.95 -2.21
N PRO A 81 15.63 -14.55 -3.41
CA PRO A 81 15.55 -13.79 -4.65
C PRO A 81 14.28 -12.94 -4.71
N LEU A 82 14.46 -11.64 -4.82
CA LEU A 82 13.37 -10.69 -5.00
C LEU A 82 13.81 -9.64 -6.04
N PRO A 83 13.40 -9.80 -7.31
CA PRO A 83 13.74 -8.85 -8.34
C PRO A 83 13.09 -7.50 -8.10
N ILE A 84 13.87 -6.42 -8.12
CA ILE A 84 13.40 -5.04 -8.15
C ILE A 84 13.29 -4.67 -9.62
N VAL A 85 12.08 -4.35 -10.10
CA VAL A 85 11.81 -4.02 -11.50
C VAL A 85 11.82 -2.53 -11.76
N TRP A 86 11.61 -1.73 -10.72
CA TRP A 86 11.71 -0.29 -10.79
C TRP A 86 11.97 0.31 -9.40
N GLU A 87 12.69 1.42 -9.35
CA GLU A 87 13.01 2.12 -8.10
C GLU A 87 13.33 3.59 -8.37
N ASP A 88 12.83 4.48 -7.48
CA ASP A 88 13.24 5.90 -7.40
C ASP A 88 13.52 6.31 -5.95
N GLY A 89 13.56 7.62 -5.67
CA GLY A 89 13.75 8.16 -4.32
C GLY A 89 12.60 7.83 -3.35
N HIS A 90 11.40 7.52 -3.83
CA HIS A 90 10.17 7.46 -3.03
C HIS A 90 9.58 6.05 -2.89
N LEU A 91 9.73 5.22 -3.91
CA LEU A 91 9.17 3.87 -3.91
C LEU A 91 10.04 2.90 -4.70
N LEU A 92 9.76 1.62 -4.54
CA LEU A 92 10.29 0.55 -5.35
C LEU A 92 9.16 -0.41 -5.75
N VAL A 93 9.30 -1.02 -6.93
CA VAL A 93 8.41 -2.05 -7.43
C VAL A 93 9.18 -3.36 -7.50
N VAL A 94 8.69 -4.37 -6.81
CA VAL A 94 9.27 -5.71 -6.81
C VAL A 94 8.41 -6.68 -7.59
N ASN A 95 9.04 -7.67 -8.23
CA ASN A 95 8.34 -8.80 -8.83
C ASN A 95 8.37 -9.97 -7.83
N LYS A 96 7.28 -10.13 -7.07
CA LYS A 96 7.17 -11.17 -6.05
C LYS A 96 7.06 -12.56 -6.69
N PRO A 97 7.95 -13.51 -6.37
CA PRO A 97 7.79 -14.90 -6.79
C PRO A 97 6.65 -15.60 -6.05
N ALA A 98 6.20 -16.74 -6.59
CA ALA A 98 5.34 -17.67 -5.86
C ALA A 98 6.07 -18.26 -4.64
N GLY A 99 5.32 -18.71 -3.64
CA GLY A 99 5.88 -19.28 -2.41
C GLY A 99 6.31 -18.25 -1.35
N MET A 100 6.36 -16.96 -1.69
CA MET A 100 6.75 -15.87 -0.80
C MET A 100 5.52 -15.10 -0.31
N THR A 101 5.47 -14.76 0.99
CA THR A 101 4.45 -13.87 1.56
C THR A 101 4.95 -12.42 1.65
N ALA A 102 4.06 -11.45 1.77
CA ALA A 102 4.47 -10.06 1.96
C ALA A 102 5.16 -9.83 3.32
N HIS A 103 4.56 -10.34 4.40
CA HIS A 103 5.05 -10.25 5.78
C HIS A 103 5.15 -11.63 6.40
N ALA A 104 5.91 -11.73 7.48
CA ALA A 104 5.90 -12.91 8.35
C ALA A 104 4.48 -13.18 8.91
N SER A 105 4.18 -14.44 9.12
CA SER A 105 2.92 -14.91 9.69
C SER A 105 3.20 -15.99 10.72
N ASN A 106 2.54 -15.93 11.86
CA ASN A 106 2.63 -16.97 12.88
C ASN A 106 2.13 -18.35 12.37
N PHE A 107 1.31 -18.36 11.32
CA PHE A 107 0.84 -19.58 10.66
C PHE A 107 1.85 -20.18 9.66
N LEU A 108 2.86 -19.41 9.27
CA LEU A 108 3.84 -19.75 8.25
C LEU A 108 5.23 -19.21 8.65
N PRO A 109 5.81 -19.61 9.77
CA PRO A 109 7.00 -18.96 10.34
C PRO A 109 8.24 -19.05 9.44
N ASP A 110 8.42 -20.15 8.71
CA ASP A 110 9.60 -20.41 7.88
C ASP A 110 9.42 -19.99 6.41
N THR A 111 8.33 -19.30 6.10
CA THR A 111 8.06 -18.88 4.72
C THR A 111 8.89 -17.64 4.37
N PRO A 112 9.59 -17.63 3.21
CA PRO A 112 10.22 -16.44 2.67
C PRO A 112 9.24 -15.26 2.61
N THR A 113 9.74 -14.06 2.96
CA THR A 113 8.91 -12.84 2.94
C THR A 113 9.55 -11.74 2.10
N VAL A 114 8.71 -10.91 1.45
CA VAL A 114 9.18 -9.71 0.75
C VAL A 114 9.87 -8.77 1.74
N ALA A 115 9.30 -8.60 2.94
CA ALA A 115 9.91 -7.79 4.00
C ALA A 115 11.30 -8.28 4.38
N GLY A 116 11.49 -9.60 4.55
CA GLY A 116 12.77 -10.19 4.89
C GLY A 116 13.81 -10.11 3.77
N ALA A 117 13.37 -10.33 2.51
CA ALA A 117 14.24 -10.17 1.35
C ALA A 117 14.71 -8.71 1.20
N LEU A 118 13.84 -7.73 1.41
CA LEU A 118 14.22 -6.32 1.37
C LEU A 118 15.10 -5.93 2.56
N ALA A 119 14.85 -6.45 3.76
CA ALA A 119 15.73 -6.24 4.91
C ALA A 119 17.13 -6.81 4.67
N TRP A 120 17.27 -7.93 3.95
CA TRP A 120 18.54 -8.47 3.52
C TRP A 120 19.26 -7.58 2.51
N GLN A 121 18.53 -7.09 1.49
CA GLN A 121 19.11 -6.29 0.40
C GLN A 121 19.41 -4.84 0.81
N ARG A 122 18.67 -4.27 1.76
CA ARG A 122 18.69 -2.84 2.13
C ARG A 122 19.21 -2.56 3.54
N GLY A 123 19.38 -3.60 4.34
CA GLY A 123 19.74 -3.50 5.75
C GLY A 123 18.54 -3.62 6.69
N ALA A 124 18.82 -3.97 7.93
CA ALA A 124 17.82 -4.28 8.96
C ALA A 124 16.94 -3.07 9.38
N ASP A 125 17.40 -1.86 9.08
CA ASP A 125 16.66 -0.62 9.41
C ASP A 125 15.72 -0.18 8.28
N PHE A 126 15.69 -0.90 7.15
CA PHE A 126 14.73 -0.64 6.09
C PHE A 126 13.30 -0.88 6.58
N VAL A 127 12.47 0.16 6.55
CA VAL A 127 11.07 0.08 6.96
C VAL A 127 10.22 -0.35 5.77
N PHE A 128 9.61 -1.51 5.87
CA PHE A 128 8.79 -2.09 4.79
C PHE A 128 7.37 -1.52 4.81
N HIS A 129 7.05 -0.69 3.84
CA HIS A 129 5.72 -0.08 3.64
C HIS A 129 5.05 -0.60 2.37
N PRO A 130 4.49 -1.82 2.35
CA PRO A 130 3.82 -2.33 1.15
C PRO A 130 2.53 -1.58 0.87
N VAL A 131 2.41 -1.03 -0.34
CA VAL A 131 1.22 -0.33 -0.81
C VAL A 131 0.11 -1.32 -1.15
N ASN A 132 0.46 -2.41 -1.84
CA ASN A 132 -0.42 -3.54 -2.11
C ASN A 132 0.22 -4.86 -1.64
N ARG A 133 -0.57 -5.91 -1.58
CA ARG A 133 -0.09 -7.26 -1.23
C ARG A 133 -0.59 -8.26 -2.23
N LEU A 134 0.20 -9.32 -2.40
CA LEU A 134 -0.15 -10.52 -3.15
C LEU A 134 -0.12 -11.72 -2.22
N ASP A 135 -0.99 -12.69 -2.46
CA ASP A 135 -1.01 -13.94 -1.70
C ASP A 135 0.25 -14.77 -1.95
N LYS A 136 0.51 -15.77 -1.09
CA LYS A 136 1.70 -16.62 -1.17
C LYS A 136 1.88 -17.26 -2.54
N GLY A 137 0.80 -17.80 -3.12
CA GLY A 137 0.82 -18.45 -4.44
C GLY A 137 0.82 -17.48 -5.63
N THR A 138 0.47 -16.20 -5.42
CA THR A 138 0.36 -15.22 -6.50
C THR A 138 1.72 -14.60 -6.79
N THR A 139 2.08 -14.54 -8.07
CA THR A 139 3.27 -13.83 -8.57
C THR A 139 2.91 -12.44 -9.07
N GLY A 140 3.91 -11.56 -9.21
CA GLY A 140 3.76 -10.28 -9.89
C GLY A 140 4.16 -9.06 -9.06
N LEU A 141 3.68 -7.91 -9.49
CA LEU A 141 4.18 -6.62 -9.03
C LEU A 141 3.61 -6.22 -7.68
N MET A 142 4.51 -5.85 -6.77
CA MET A 142 4.17 -5.19 -5.51
C MET A 142 4.88 -3.84 -5.43
N VAL A 143 4.12 -2.83 -5.05
CA VAL A 143 4.64 -1.48 -4.79
C VAL A 143 4.97 -1.36 -3.31
N VAL A 144 6.18 -0.90 -3.01
CA VAL A 144 6.67 -0.65 -1.65
C VAL A 144 7.11 0.80 -1.56
N ALA A 145 6.51 1.56 -0.68
CA ALA A 145 6.91 2.93 -0.40
C ALA A 145 8.16 2.95 0.50
N LYS A 146 9.04 3.91 0.29
CA LYS A 146 10.28 4.08 1.07
C LYS A 146 10.07 4.91 2.35
N SER A 147 8.89 5.49 2.52
CA SER A 147 8.53 6.19 3.76
C SER A 147 7.04 6.04 4.08
N GLY A 148 6.68 6.21 5.35
CA GLY A 148 5.29 6.18 5.79
C GLY A 148 4.43 7.27 5.14
N TYR A 149 5.01 8.43 4.81
CA TYR A 149 4.31 9.50 4.09
C TYR A 149 3.92 9.07 2.67
N ILE A 150 4.87 8.53 1.90
CA ILE A 150 4.60 8.04 0.54
C ILE A 150 3.61 6.88 0.57
N HIS A 151 3.72 5.99 1.57
CA HIS A 151 2.75 4.92 1.77
C HIS A 151 1.32 5.46 1.96
N ASP A 152 1.12 6.46 2.83
CA ASP A 152 -0.19 7.06 3.08
C ASP A 152 -0.77 7.69 1.79
N ARG A 153 0.06 8.40 1.02
CA ARG A 153 -0.31 8.99 -0.28
C ARG A 153 -0.74 7.93 -1.30
N LEU A 154 0.01 6.85 -1.42
CA LEU A 154 -0.29 5.76 -2.35
C LEU A 154 -1.51 4.94 -1.89
N ARG A 155 -1.69 4.76 -0.58
CA ARG A 155 -2.91 4.14 -0.04
C ARG A 155 -4.18 4.90 -0.40
N TYR A 156 -4.13 6.22 -0.39
CA TYR A 156 -5.25 7.02 -0.89
C TYR A 156 -5.52 6.75 -2.37
N ALA A 157 -4.47 6.66 -3.19
CA ALA A 157 -4.59 6.36 -4.61
C ALA A 157 -5.14 4.96 -4.91
N LEU A 158 -4.93 3.97 -4.01
CA LEU A 158 -5.46 2.60 -4.16
C LEU A 158 -6.99 2.52 -4.31
N HIS A 159 -7.71 3.50 -3.78
CA HIS A 159 -9.16 3.57 -3.82
C HIS A 159 -9.68 4.52 -4.92
N THR A 160 -8.83 4.86 -5.87
CA THR A 160 -9.16 5.69 -7.03
C THR A 160 -8.81 4.95 -8.32
N GLU A 161 -9.34 5.41 -9.44
CA GLU A 161 -9.01 4.88 -10.77
C GLU A 161 -7.52 5.06 -11.18
N ARG A 162 -6.73 5.79 -10.36
CA ARG A 162 -5.30 6.02 -10.60
C ARG A 162 -4.42 4.80 -10.26
N PHE A 163 -4.96 3.82 -9.55
CA PHE A 163 -4.26 2.59 -9.20
C PHE A 163 -5.05 1.39 -9.70
N CYS A 164 -4.77 0.97 -10.93
CA CYS A 164 -5.44 -0.17 -11.54
C CYS A 164 -4.71 -1.47 -11.20
N ARG A 165 -5.47 -2.48 -10.81
CA ARG A 165 -4.98 -3.85 -10.57
C ARG A 165 -5.45 -4.74 -11.70
N GLU A 166 -4.53 -5.41 -12.36
CA GLU A 166 -4.84 -6.41 -13.36
C GLU A 166 -4.11 -7.71 -13.04
N TYR A 167 -4.83 -8.81 -13.14
CA TYR A 167 -4.31 -10.14 -12.92
C TYR A 167 -4.56 -11.02 -14.12
N ARG A 168 -3.73 -12.05 -14.26
CA ARG A 168 -3.98 -13.17 -15.15
C ARG A 168 -4.10 -14.43 -14.34
N ALA A 169 -5.11 -15.26 -14.66
CA ALA A 169 -5.33 -16.53 -14.00
C ALA A 169 -5.69 -17.58 -15.02
N VAL A 170 -5.29 -18.81 -14.75
CA VAL A 170 -5.75 -19.98 -15.47
C VAL A 170 -6.83 -20.65 -14.65
N CYS A 171 -7.96 -20.94 -15.25
CA CYS A 171 -9.03 -21.71 -14.62
C CYS A 171 -9.40 -22.95 -15.43
N ILE A 172 -9.99 -23.93 -14.77
CA ILE A 172 -10.59 -25.11 -15.40
C ILE A 172 -11.95 -24.73 -15.96
N GLY A 173 -12.24 -25.16 -17.19
CA GLY A 173 -13.46 -24.79 -17.91
C GLY A 173 -13.37 -23.43 -18.58
N CYS A 174 -14.47 -22.97 -19.14
CA CYS A 174 -14.58 -21.66 -19.78
C CYS A 174 -15.82 -20.93 -19.24
N PRO A 175 -15.67 -19.73 -18.65
CA PRO A 175 -16.84 -18.95 -18.31
C PRO A 175 -17.70 -18.60 -19.51
N ASP A 176 -19.03 -18.67 -19.34
CA ASP A 176 -20.01 -18.21 -20.29
C ASP A 176 -20.95 -17.22 -19.60
N PRO A 177 -21.02 -15.96 -20.07
CA PRO A 177 -20.32 -15.37 -21.23
C PRO A 177 -18.78 -15.27 -21.02
N LYS A 178 -18.04 -15.09 -22.12
CA LYS A 178 -16.56 -14.96 -22.12
C LYS A 178 -16.04 -13.69 -21.47
N SER A 179 -16.90 -12.76 -21.15
CA SER A 179 -16.59 -11.55 -20.37
C SER A 179 -17.78 -11.16 -19.50
N GLY A 180 -17.49 -10.54 -18.37
CA GLY A 180 -18.54 -10.13 -17.45
C GLY A 180 -18.02 -9.54 -16.16
N THR A 181 -18.95 -9.34 -15.23
CA THR A 181 -18.65 -8.82 -13.89
C THR A 181 -19.19 -9.81 -12.86
N ILE A 182 -18.32 -10.19 -11.93
CA ILE A 182 -18.69 -10.92 -10.72
C ILE A 182 -18.85 -9.90 -9.61
N ASP A 183 -20.08 -9.67 -9.16
CA ASP A 183 -20.40 -8.82 -8.00
C ASP A 183 -20.98 -9.73 -6.93
N ALA A 184 -20.13 -10.18 -6.01
CA ALA A 184 -20.49 -11.13 -4.97
C ALA A 184 -19.74 -10.83 -3.68
N PRO A 185 -20.44 -10.42 -2.61
CA PRO A 185 -19.80 -10.09 -1.33
C PRO A 185 -19.01 -11.25 -0.75
N ILE A 186 -17.81 -10.97 -0.24
CA ILE A 186 -16.88 -11.99 0.29
C ILE A 186 -16.69 -11.78 1.78
N GLY A 187 -16.93 -12.85 2.58
CA GLY A 187 -16.73 -12.88 4.00
C GLY A 187 -15.81 -14.03 4.45
N ARG A 188 -15.61 -14.14 5.76
CA ARG A 188 -14.89 -15.28 6.35
C ARG A 188 -15.74 -16.54 6.20
N ASP A 189 -15.10 -17.64 5.79
CA ASP A 189 -15.72 -18.95 5.86
C ASP A 189 -15.84 -19.37 7.34
N PRO A 190 -17.05 -19.64 7.85
CA PRO A 190 -17.24 -20.08 9.24
C PRO A 190 -16.57 -21.42 9.56
N ASN A 191 -16.28 -22.23 8.55
CA ASN A 191 -15.66 -23.56 8.69
C ASN A 191 -14.14 -23.52 8.46
N SER A 192 -13.54 -22.33 8.27
CA SER A 192 -12.11 -22.20 7.98
C SER A 192 -11.49 -20.99 8.68
N VAL A 193 -10.32 -21.18 9.28
CA VAL A 193 -9.57 -20.10 9.95
C VAL A 193 -9.07 -19.06 8.93
N VAL A 194 -8.75 -19.48 7.73
CA VAL A 194 -8.14 -18.62 6.68
C VAL A 194 -9.02 -18.47 5.45
N GLY A 195 -10.04 -19.33 5.28
CA GLY A 195 -10.92 -19.37 4.11
C GLY A 195 -11.80 -18.13 3.98
N ARG A 196 -12.19 -17.87 2.74
CA ARG A 196 -13.18 -16.86 2.39
C ARG A 196 -14.24 -17.53 1.53
N CYS A 197 -15.48 -17.07 1.65
CA CYS A 197 -16.59 -17.53 0.82
C CYS A 197 -17.52 -16.36 0.47
N VAL A 198 -18.35 -16.55 -0.53
CA VAL A 198 -19.41 -15.60 -0.87
C VAL A 198 -20.46 -15.66 0.22
N ARG A 199 -20.80 -14.50 0.81
CA ARG A 199 -21.78 -14.35 1.89
C ARG A 199 -22.51 -13.03 1.78
N PRO A 200 -23.82 -12.97 2.07
CA PRO A 200 -24.58 -11.73 2.02
C PRO A 200 -24.10 -10.64 2.98
N ASP A 201 -23.50 -11.04 4.12
CA ASP A 201 -22.91 -10.16 5.13
C ASP A 201 -21.40 -9.89 4.91
N GLY A 202 -20.87 -10.32 3.76
CA GLY A 202 -19.48 -10.09 3.37
C GLY A 202 -19.21 -8.65 2.93
N ALA A 203 -17.94 -8.31 2.79
CA ALA A 203 -17.54 -7.05 2.18
C ALA A 203 -17.83 -7.06 0.68
N ARG A 204 -18.21 -5.91 0.13
CA ARG A 204 -18.38 -5.75 -1.32
C ARG A 204 -17.11 -6.20 -2.05
N ALA A 205 -17.29 -7.03 -3.07
CA ALA A 205 -16.19 -7.50 -3.91
C ALA A 205 -16.70 -7.61 -5.36
N VAL A 206 -16.09 -6.82 -6.24
CA VAL A 206 -16.42 -6.76 -7.67
C VAL A 206 -15.16 -7.04 -8.46
N THR A 207 -15.29 -7.95 -9.45
CA THR A 207 -14.21 -8.29 -10.36
C THR A 207 -14.75 -8.41 -11.79
N HIS A 208 -14.15 -7.62 -12.69
CA HIS A 208 -14.41 -7.76 -14.12
C HIS A 208 -13.48 -8.82 -14.69
N TYR A 209 -14.01 -9.68 -15.55
CA TYR A 209 -13.23 -10.72 -16.20
C TYR A 209 -13.42 -10.75 -17.72
N GLU A 210 -12.39 -11.24 -18.38
CA GLU A 210 -12.36 -11.47 -19.82
C GLU A 210 -11.56 -12.75 -20.11
N VAL A 211 -12.11 -13.64 -20.92
CA VAL A 211 -11.41 -14.84 -21.41
C VAL A 211 -10.50 -14.42 -22.56
N LEU A 212 -9.19 -14.56 -22.36
CA LEU A 212 -8.17 -14.23 -23.36
C LEU A 212 -7.87 -15.36 -24.32
N GLY A 213 -8.09 -16.60 -23.89
CA GLY A 213 -7.86 -17.80 -24.69
C GLY A 213 -8.30 -19.07 -23.95
N THR A 214 -8.52 -20.14 -24.72
CA THR A 214 -8.93 -21.46 -24.21
C THR A 214 -8.14 -22.55 -24.89
N GLU A 215 -7.63 -23.52 -24.13
CA GLU A 215 -6.91 -24.67 -24.65
C GLU A 215 -7.01 -25.85 -23.66
N GLY A 216 -7.21 -27.07 -24.15
CA GLY A 216 -7.17 -28.27 -23.33
C GLY A 216 -8.13 -28.28 -22.13
N GLY A 217 -9.30 -27.64 -22.22
CA GLY A 217 -10.24 -27.52 -21.11
C GLY A 217 -9.88 -26.50 -20.08
N LEU A 218 -8.86 -25.69 -20.34
CA LEU A 218 -8.42 -24.55 -19.52
C LEU A 218 -8.74 -23.21 -20.19
N SER A 219 -8.91 -22.17 -19.41
CA SER A 219 -9.06 -20.79 -19.88
C SER A 219 -8.06 -19.86 -19.22
N LEU A 220 -7.45 -18.99 -20.01
CA LEU A 220 -6.66 -17.86 -19.51
C LEU A 220 -7.59 -16.65 -19.35
N LEU A 221 -7.64 -16.10 -18.16
CA LEU A 221 -8.48 -14.95 -17.84
C LEU A 221 -7.64 -13.71 -17.58
N ARG A 222 -8.17 -12.56 -17.99
CA ARG A 222 -7.83 -11.24 -17.46
C ARG A 222 -8.82 -10.91 -16.35
N LEU A 223 -8.33 -10.47 -15.19
CA LEU A 223 -9.15 -10.13 -14.03
C LEU A 223 -8.80 -8.71 -13.57
N ARG A 224 -9.83 -7.89 -13.35
CA ARG A 224 -9.69 -6.51 -12.84
C ARG A 224 -10.63 -6.32 -11.65
N PRO A 225 -10.12 -6.50 -10.41
CA PRO A 225 -10.89 -6.17 -9.21
C PRO A 225 -10.98 -4.64 -9.04
N GLU A 226 -12.16 -4.18 -8.59
CA GLU A 226 -12.37 -2.77 -8.18
C GLU A 226 -11.66 -2.42 -6.86
#